data_8a78ce222543d26ee0cedcdc40a67371
#
_entry.id   8a78ce222543d26ee0cedcdc40a67371
#
_cell.length_a   1.000
_cell.length_b   1.000
_cell.length_c   1.000
_cell.angle_alpha   90.00
_cell.angle_beta   90.00
_cell.angle_gamma   90.00
#
_symmetry.space_group_name_H-M   'P 1'
#
loop_
_entity.id
_entity.type
_entity.pdbx_description
1 polymer ?
#
loop_
_entity_poly.entity_id
_entity_poly.type
_entity_poly.pdbx_seq_one_letter_code
_entity_poly.pdbx_strand_id
1 'polypeptide(L)'
;MHTVIRSYSGSGATALFDILEERKEEVESLIRAVTGFVSYSLVRTTDGGVTVTVCQDKAGTDESLQLAREWIQANVANIDVSPPAVTEGSNILYLS
;
A
#
# COMPACT_ATOMS: atom_id res chain seq x y z
N MET A 1 15.48 8.21 3.66
CA MET A 1 14.34 7.37 3.28
C MET A 1 13.12 7.69 4.11
N HIS A 2 11.97 7.51 3.51
CA HIS A 2 10.68 7.73 4.14
C HIS A 2 9.81 6.48 3.97
N THR A 3 9.06 6.12 5.01
CA THR A 3 8.20 4.93 5.01
C THR A 3 6.77 5.33 5.28
N VAL A 4 5.82 4.75 4.52
CA VAL A 4 4.40 4.88 4.81
C VAL A 4 3.81 3.49 5.03
N ILE A 5 3.02 3.36 6.09
CA ILE A 5 2.34 2.11 6.47
C ILE A 5 0.85 2.38 6.42
N ARG A 6 0.12 1.52 5.67
CA ARG A 6 -1.33 1.58 5.61
C ARG A 6 -1.88 0.29 6.18
N SER A 7 -2.71 0.40 7.22
CA SER A 7 -3.34 -0.76 7.85
C SER A 7 -4.82 -0.77 7.50
N TYR A 8 -5.27 -1.89 6.92
CA TYR A 8 -6.67 -2.10 6.54
C TYR A 8 -7.28 -3.15 7.44
N SER A 9 -8.44 -2.83 8.02
CA SER A 9 -9.17 -3.79 8.87
C SER A 9 -10.66 -3.50 8.75
N GLY A 10 -11.48 -4.42 9.27
CA GLY A 10 -12.92 -4.24 9.27
C GLY A 10 -13.56 -4.55 7.95
N SER A 11 -14.68 -3.87 7.66
CA SER A 11 -15.52 -4.16 6.51
C SER A 11 -14.77 -4.00 5.20
N GLY A 12 -14.81 -5.05 4.37
CA GLY A 12 -14.20 -5.02 3.04
C GLY A 12 -12.71 -5.27 2.99
N ALA A 13 -12.00 -5.26 4.12
CA ALA A 13 -10.54 -5.36 4.13
C ALA A 13 -10.05 -6.72 3.63
N THR A 14 -10.67 -7.82 4.07
CA THR A 14 -10.30 -9.16 3.62
C THR A 14 -10.55 -9.30 2.12
N ALA A 15 -11.69 -8.83 1.63
CA ALA A 15 -12.02 -8.89 0.21
C ALA A 15 -11.05 -8.05 -0.63
N LEU A 16 -10.63 -6.88 -0.12
CA LEU A 16 -9.62 -6.06 -0.78
C LEU A 16 -8.30 -6.84 -0.93
N PHE A 17 -7.85 -7.49 0.14
CA PHE A 17 -6.58 -8.22 0.10
C PHE A 17 -6.66 -9.48 -0.76
N ASP A 18 -7.83 -10.08 -0.89
CA ASP A 18 -8.04 -11.18 -1.85
C ASP A 18 -7.78 -10.68 -3.29
N ILE A 19 -8.28 -9.50 -3.63
CA ILE A 19 -8.08 -8.91 -4.94
C ILE A 19 -6.62 -8.49 -5.15
N LEU A 20 -6.00 -7.90 -4.15
CA LEU A 20 -4.60 -7.49 -4.22
C LEU A 20 -3.69 -8.69 -4.42
N GLU A 21 -3.96 -9.80 -3.76
CA GLU A 21 -3.18 -11.04 -3.93
C GLU A 21 -3.38 -11.61 -5.33
N GLU A 22 -4.62 -11.66 -5.81
CA GLU A 22 -4.93 -12.17 -7.14
C GLU A 22 -4.26 -11.33 -8.24
N ARG A 23 -4.15 -10.01 -8.03
CA ARG A 23 -3.60 -9.07 -9.00
C ARG A 23 -2.25 -8.50 -8.56
N LYS A 24 -1.47 -9.27 -7.81
CA LYS A 24 -0.21 -8.78 -7.22
C LYS A 24 0.82 -8.34 -8.25
N GLU A 25 0.84 -8.95 -9.43
CA GLU A 25 1.78 -8.54 -10.49
C GLU A 25 1.46 -7.14 -11.00
N GLU A 26 0.18 -6.81 -11.09
CA GLU A 26 -0.27 -5.48 -11.49
C GLU A 26 0.08 -4.46 -10.41
N VAL A 27 -0.11 -4.82 -9.14
CA VAL A 27 0.26 -3.97 -8.01
C VAL A 27 1.78 -3.74 -7.99
N GLU A 28 2.56 -4.78 -8.24
CA GLU A 28 4.02 -4.66 -8.31
C GLU A 28 4.43 -3.66 -9.38
N SER A 29 3.88 -3.75 -10.57
CA SER A 29 4.20 -2.83 -11.67
C SER A 29 3.86 -1.39 -11.30
N LEU A 30 2.72 -1.19 -10.66
CA LEU A 30 2.27 0.13 -10.24
C LEU A 30 3.24 0.76 -9.24
N ILE A 31 3.61 0.01 -8.21
CA ILE A 31 4.44 0.52 -7.12
C ILE A 31 5.89 0.71 -7.57
N ARG A 32 6.42 -0.18 -8.41
CA ARG A 32 7.80 -0.04 -8.91
C ARG A 32 7.99 1.22 -9.76
N ALA A 33 6.92 1.76 -10.32
CA ALA A 33 6.98 2.99 -11.13
C ALA A 33 7.06 4.25 -10.28
N VAL A 34 6.90 4.14 -8.97
CA VAL A 34 6.96 5.30 -8.06
C VAL A 34 8.38 5.86 -8.03
N THR A 35 8.49 7.20 -8.12
CA THR A 35 9.77 7.89 -8.08
C THR A 35 10.48 7.64 -6.75
N GLY A 36 11.73 7.18 -6.82
CA GLY A 36 12.52 6.91 -5.62
C GLY A 36 12.11 5.65 -4.88
N PHE A 37 11.40 4.73 -5.52
CA PHE A 37 11.00 3.47 -4.91
C PHE A 37 12.21 2.70 -4.33
N VAL A 38 12.08 2.19 -3.11
CA VAL A 38 13.09 1.38 -2.46
C VAL A 38 12.57 -0.04 -2.20
N SER A 39 11.44 -0.16 -1.50
CA SER A 39 10.87 -1.47 -1.19
C SER A 39 9.37 -1.37 -0.93
N TYR A 40 8.71 -2.52 -1.03
CA TYR A 40 7.27 -2.61 -0.80
C TYR A 40 6.93 -3.99 -0.24
N SER A 41 6.07 -4.02 0.77
CA SER A 41 5.54 -5.27 1.31
C SER A 41 4.02 -5.19 1.36
N LEU A 42 3.38 -6.26 0.93
CA LEU A 42 1.94 -6.44 0.99
C LEU A 42 1.71 -7.61 1.93
N VAL A 43 1.17 -7.36 3.11
CA VAL A 43 1.08 -8.35 4.19
C VAL A 43 -0.37 -8.61 4.55
N ARG A 44 -0.80 -9.86 4.46
CA ARG A 44 -2.15 -10.25 4.89
C ARG A 44 -2.15 -10.45 6.40
N THR A 45 -3.14 -9.87 7.08
CA THR A 45 -3.37 -10.06 8.51
C THR A 45 -4.69 -10.80 8.71
N THR A 46 -5.01 -11.14 9.96
CA THR A 46 -6.22 -11.89 10.30
C THR A 46 -7.50 -11.19 9.83
N ASP A 47 -7.54 -9.86 9.94
CA ASP A 47 -8.75 -9.07 9.66
C ASP A 47 -8.58 -8.12 8.48
N GLY A 48 -7.56 -8.32 7.65
CA GLY A 48 -7.32 -7.48 6.50
C GLY A 48 -5.89 -7.56 6.01
N GLY A 49 -5.15 -6.48 6.16
CA GLY A 49 -3.76 -6.47 5.74
C GLY A 49 -3.07 -5.13 5.97
N VAL A 50 -1.76 -5.14 5.71
CA VAL A 50 -0.90 -3.97 5.88
C VAL A 50 -0.05 -3.83 4.64
N THR A 51 0.14 -2.60 4.18
CA THR A 51 1.12 -2.29 3.13
C THR A 51 2.22 -1.43 3.73
N VAL A 52 3.47 -1.72 3.36
CA VAL A 52 4.63 -0.96 3.80
C VAL A 52 5.39 -0.52 2.58
N THR A 53 5.46 0.79 2.33
CA THR A 53 6.14 1.36 1.17
C THR A 53 7.29 2.22 1.66
N VAL A 54 8.50 1.97 1.12
CA VAL A 54 9.70 2.76 1.43
C VAL A 54 10.18 3.42 0.15
N CYS A 55 10.41 4.73 0.22
CA CYS A 55 10.96 5.51 -0.89
C CYS A 55 12.13 6.36 -0.41
N GLN A 56 12.89 6.92 -1.35
CA GLN A 56 14.04 7.77 -1.01
C GLN A 56 13.62 8.99 -0.20
N ASP A 57 12.41 9.53 -0.47
CA ASP A 57 11.90 10.70 0.25
C ASP A 57 10.37 10.65 0.34
N LYS A 58 9.82 11.66 1.02
CA LYS A 58 8.38 11.77 1.26
C LYS A 58 7.59 11.97 -0.04
N ALA A 59 8.17 12.63 -1.03
CA ALA A 59 7.48 12.82 -2.31
C ALA A 59 7.13 11.49 -2.96
N GLY A 60 8.03 10.49 -2.85
CA GLY A 60 7.78 9.15 -3.37
C GLY A 60 6.67 8.44 -2.63
N THR A 61 6.69 8.47 -1.29
CA THR A 61 5.63 7.82 -0.52
C THR A 61 4.28 8.51 -0.71
N ASP A 62 4.26 9.83 -0.86
CA ASP A 62 3.03 10.56 -1.19
C ASP A 62 2.48 10.12 -2.55
N GLU A 63 3.35 9.95 -3.54
CA GLU A 63 2.97 9.44 -4.85
C GLU A 63 2.39 8.03 -4.74
N SER A 64 3.02 7.17 -3.94
CA SER A 64 2.55 5.79 -3.75
C SER A 64 1.15 5.75 -3.14
N LEU A 65 0.85 6.64 -2.18
CA LEU A 65 -0.48 6.74 -1.59
C LEU A 65 -1.52 7.14 -2.63
N GLN A 66 -1.18 8.11 -3.47
CA GLN A 66 -2.09 8.59 -4.52
C GLN A 66 -2.38 7.49 -5.54
N LEU A 67 -1.33 6.81 -6.02
CA LEU A 67 -1.49 5.73 -7.00
C LEU A 67 -2.30 4.57 -6.43
N ALA A 68 -2.06 4.20 -5.18
CA ALA A 68 -2.80 3.12 -4.55
C ALA A 68 -4.28 3.47 -4.40
N ARG A 69 -4.57 4.71 -4.01
CA ARG A 69 -5.95 5.19 -3.86
C ARG A 69 -6.67 5.15 -5.20
N GLU A 70 -6.03 5.64 -6.26
CA GLU A 70 -6.61 5.65 -7.60
C GLU A 70 -6.84 4.24 -8.11
N TRP A 71 -5.90 3.33 -7.87
CA TRP A 71 -6.02 1.94 -8.31
C TRP A 71 -7.20 1.25 -7.62
N ILE A 72 -7.33 1.45 -6.31
CA ILE A 72 -8.44 0.87 -5.54
C ILE A 72 -9.78 1.41 -6.05
N GLN A 73 -9.89 2.71 -6.29
CA GLN A 73 -11.11 3.31 -6.82
C GLN A 73 -11.48 2.75 -8.19
N ALA A 74 -10.48 2.52 -9.05
CA ALA A 74 -10.70 2.03 -10.40
C ALA A 74 -11.02 0.54 -10.45
N ASN A 75 -10.49 -0.26 -9.53
CA ASN A 75 -10.52 -1.72 -9.65
C ASN A 75 -11.34 -2.42 -8.57
N VAL A 76 -11.66 -1.75 -7.46
CA VAL A 76 -12.37 -2.34 -6.33
C VAL A 76 -13.56 -1.48 -5.89
N ALA A 77 -14.13 -0.72 -6.80
CA ALA A 77 -15.23 0.20 -6.52
C ALA A 77 -16.49 -0.51 -6.03
N ASN A 78 -16.64 -1.80 -6.32
CA ASN A 78 -17.80 -2.59 -5.92
C ASN A 78 -17.68 -3.14 -4.49
N ILE A 79 -16.57 -2.88 -3.80
CA ILE A 79 -16.35 -3.31 -2.42
C ILE A 79 -16.30 -2.08 -1.54
N ASP A 80 -17.08 -2.10 -0.46
CA ASP A 80 -17.09 -1.01 0.50
C ASP A 80 -15.96 -1.22 1.51
N VAL A 81 -14.81 -0.60 1.24
CA VAL A 81 -13.60 -0.75 2.05
C VAL A 81 -13.46 0.46 2.96
N SER A 82 -13.33 0.20 4.27
CA SER A 82 -13.07 1.27 5.23
C SER A 82 -11.70 1.90 4.95
N PRO A 83 -11.55 3.23 5.09
CA PRO A 83 -10.26 3.88 4.88
C PRO A 83 -9.17 3.29 5.76
N PRO A 84 -7.93 3.17 5.27
CA PRO A 84 -6.85 2.62 6.08
C PRO A 84 -6.38 3.60 7.14
N ALA A 85 -5.82 3.07 8.22
CA ALA A 85 -5.05 3.86 9.15
C ALA A 85 -3.66 4.07 8.53
N VAL A 86 -3.22 5.32 8.41
CA VAL A 86 -1.96 5.67 7.78
C VAL A 86 -0.97 6.15 8.83
N THR A 87 0.22 5.53 8.85
CA THR A 87 1.34 5.94 9.69
C THR A 87 2.54 6.15 8.78
N GLU A 88 3.27 7.25 8.95
CA GLU A 88 4.44 7.51 8.12
C GLU A 88 5.52 8.23 8.91
N GLY A 89 6.75 8.10 8.44
CA GLY A 89 7.88 8.76 9.08
C GLY A 89 9.18 8.52 8.35
N SER A 90 10.24 9.14 8.86
CA SER A 90 11.59 8.99 8.32
C SER A 90 12.24 7.73 8.89
N ASN A 91 12.92 6.97 8.03
CA ASN A 91 13.65 5.80 8.48
C ASN A 91 14.88 6.22 9.28
N ILE A 92 15.04 5.65 10.46
CA ILE A 92 16.27 5.83 11.24
C ILE A 92 17.22 4.66 11.04
N LEU A 93 16.70 3.53 10.56
CA LEU A 93 17.50 2.35 10.22
C LEU A 93 16.72 1.54 9.19
N TYR A 94 17.39 1.14 8.11
CA TYR A 94 16.79 0.28 7.10
C TYR A 94 17.80 -0.80 6.74
N LEU A 95 17.42 -2.06 6.95
CA LEU A 95 18.25 -3.22 6.62
C LEU A 95 17.53 -4.06 5.58
N SER A 96 18.27 -4.53 4.59
CA SER A 96 17.70 -5.33 3.52
C SER A 96 18.50 -6.61 3.30
#